data_ab20055cea7bab060292a281e04fb608
#
_entry.id   ab20055cea7bab060292a281e04fb608
#
_cell.length_a   1.000
_cell.length_b   1.000
_cell.length_c   1.000
_cell.angle_alpha   90.00
_cell.angle_beta   90.00
_cell.angle_gamma   90.00
#
_symmetry.space_group_name_H-M   'P 1'
#
loop_
_entity.id
_entity.type
_entity.pdbx_description
1 polymer ?
#
loop_
_entity_poly.entity_id
_entity_poly.type
_entity_poly.pdbx_seq_one_letter_code
_entity_poly.pdbx_strand_id
1 'polypeptide(L)'
;MSATLPPLPKEMEVLRQVPLFAALQPETFARLAQAARIERHAKGDIIFRQGDTAQSAIVVVDGFVKVSRLSANGDETLIHIFGRGESVGESAVVARDRYSTTAKAVGPAVVVRVPGALFIQTAREFPDLAFAIINEAQAKVIALMDEIEILKVQTADQRVLRFLLSLCPPDVDTCTMRLPYTKGDIAASLGLKQETLSRSFARLKAIGIEIDARQVTVASVRRVEEEIARLNQLV
;
A
#
# COMPACT_ATOMS: atom_id res chain seq x y z
N MET A 1 -39.97 -3.89 -5.18
CA MET A 1 -39.38 -3.99 -6.54
C MET A 1 -37.89 -3.79 -6.41
N SER A 2 -37.12 -4.88 -6.48
CA SER A 2 -35.65 -4.80 -6.42
C SER A 2 -35.14 -4.25 -7.74
N ALA A 3 -34.73 -2.99 -7.76
CA ALA A 3 -34.06 -2.43 -8.93
C ALA A 3 -32.72 -3.13 -9.09
N THR A 4 -32.56 -3.96 -10.11
CA THR A 4 -31.30 -4.56 -10.48
C THR A 4 -30.37 -3.43 -10.92
N LEU A 5 -29.35 -3.11 -10.07
CA LEU A 5 -28.35 -2.12 -10.42
C LEU A 5 -27.56 -2.59 -11.65
N PRO A 6 -27.19 -1.68 -12.57
CA PRO A 6 -26.37 -2.03 -13.72
C PRO A 6 -25.03 -2.64 -13.27
N PRO A 7 -24.43 -3.56 -14.06
CA PRO A 7 -23.15 -4.14 -13.73
C PRO A 7 -22.08 -3.06 -13.60
N LEU A 8 -21.31 -3.12 -12.51
CA LEU A 8 -20.22 -2.18 -12.27
C LEU A 8 -19.04 -2.48 -13.21
N PRO A 9 -18.28 -1.46 -13.65
CA PRO A 9 -17.01 -1.67 -14.32
C PRO A 9 -16.09 -2.58 -13.51
N LYS A 10 -15.24 -3.38 -14.17
CA LYS A 10 -14.31 -4.30 -13.49
C LYS A 10 -13.42 -3.61 -12.44
N GLU A 11 -13.03 -2.37 -12.71
CA GLU A 11 -12.26 -1.55 -11.78
C GLU A 11 -13.05 -1.24 -10.49
N MET A 12 -14.37 -1.11 -10.58
CA MET A 12 -15.22 -0.91 -9.39
C MET A 12 -15.44 -2.20 -8.59
N GLU A 13 -15.29 -3.37 -9.19
CA GLU A 13 -15.32 -4.64 -8.46
C GLU A 13 -14.17 -4.76 -7.47
N VAL A 14 -13.02 -4.12 -7.76
CA VAL A 14 -11.88 -4.07 -6.84
C VAL A 14 -12.25 -3.37 -5.54
N LEU A 15 -13.15 -2.38 -5.55
CA LEU A 15 -13.62 -1.74 -4.32
C LEU A 15 -14.19 -2.75 -3.31
N ARG A 16 -14.88 -3.81 -3.77
CA ARG A 16 -15.40 -4.85 -2.89
C ARG A 16 -14.33 -5.71 -2.22
N GLN A 17 -13.11 -5.69 -2.76
CA GLN A 17 -11.97 -6.43 -2.19
C GLN A 17 -11.19 -5.59 -1.16
N VAL A 18 -11.43 -4.28 -1.14
CA VAL A 18 -10.79 -3.38 -0.18
C VAL A 18 -11.42 -3.56 1.20
N PRO A 19 -10.66 -3.78 2.28
CA PRO A 19 -11.21 -4.02 3.62
C PRO A 19 -12.26 -2.98 4.03
N LEU A 20 -12.01 -1.70 3.73
CA LEU A 20 -12.93 -0.59 4.01
C LEU A 20 -14.31 -0.75 3.36
N PHE A 21 -14.41 -1.41 2.21
CA PHE A 21 -15.66 -1.55 1.44
C PHE A 21 -16.20 -2.98 1.44
N ALA A 22 -15.38 -3.98 1.79
CA ALA A 22 -15.74 -5.40 1.72
C ALA A 22 -16.89 -5.77 2.66
N ALA A 23 -16.96 -5.13 3.84
CA ALA A 23 -17.98 -5.38 4.86
C ALA A 23 -19.28 -4.58 4.68
N LEU A 24 -19.35 -3.69 3.66
CA LEU A 24 -20.50 -2.83 3.46
C LEU A 24 -21.71 -3.60 2.93
N GLN A 25 -22.89 -3.25 3.43
CA GLN A 25 -24.14 -3.71 2.87
C GLN A 25 -24.28 -3.29 1.40
N PRO A 26 -25.02 -4.04 0.56
CA PRO A 26 -25.13 -3.75 -0.86
C PRO A 26 -25.60 -2.33 -1.18
N GLU A 27 -26.49 -1.77 -0.38
CA GLU A 27 -27.02 -0.40 -0.55
C GLU A 27 -25.95 0.65 -0.28
N THR A 28 -25.23 0.54 0.85
CA THR A 28 -24.12 1.44 1.24
C THR A 28 -23.03 1.43 0.19
N PHE A 29 -22.64 0.23 -0.26
CA PHE A 29 -21.64 0.06 -1.31
C PHE A 29 -22.08 0.71 -2.63
N ALA A 30 -23.31 0.43 -3.09
CA ALA A 30 -23.83 0.95 -4.34
C ALA A 30 -23.85 2.49 -4.35
N ARG A 31 -24.23 3.11 -3.25
CA ARG A 31 -24.25 4.57 -3.09
C ARG A 31 -22.88 5.20 -3.31
N LEU A 32 -21.83 4.61 -2.75
CA LEU A 32 -20.45 5.09 -2.93
C LEU A 32 -19.93 4.80 -4.34
N ALA A 33 -20.14 3.60 -4.84
CA ALA A 33 -19.66 3.16 -6.14
C ALA A 33 -20.25 3.96 -7.30
N GLN A 34 -21.54 4.36 -7.24
CA GLN A 34 -22.20 5.16 -8.27
C GLN A 34 -21.61 6.57 -8.43
N ALA A 35 -21.08 7.15 -7.36
CA ALA A 35 -20.48 8.48 -7.38
C ALA A 35 -18.96 8.44 -7.54
N ALA A 36 -18.35 7.27 -7.42
CA ALA A 36 -16.92 7.08 -7.57
C ALA A 36 -16.47 7.24 -9.02
N ARG A 37 -15.24 7.70 -9.23
CA ARG A 37 -14.65 7.91 -10.56
C ARG A 37 -13.38 7.12 -10.69
N ILE A 38 -13.19 6.49 -11.86
CA ILE A 38 -11.96 5.79 -12.22
C ILE A 38 -11.03 6.81 -12.89
N GLU A 39 -9.81 6.91 -12.38
CA GLU A 39 -8.77 7.78 -12.92
C GLU A 39 -7.53 6.94 -13.29
N ARG A 40 -6.92 7.27 -14.43
CA ARG A 40 -5.67 6.66 -14.91
C ARG A 40 -4.56 7.68 -14.83
N HIS A 41 -3.45 7.29 -14.23
CA HIS A 41 -2.30 8.13 -13.98
C HIS A 41 -1.06 7.56 -14.66
N ALA A 42 -0.28 8.41 -15.30
CA ALA A 42 1.04 8.07 -15.78
C ALA A 42 2.07 8.10 -14.63
N LYS A 43 3.24 7.53 -14.87
CA LYS A 43 4.35 7.60 -13.92
C LYS A 43 4.67 9.04 -13.56
N GLY A 44 4.64 9.36 -12.28
CA GLY A 44 4.97 10.67 -11.77
C GLY A 44 3.79 11.61 -11.59
N ASP A 45 2.58 11.25 -12.05
CA ASP A 45 1.39 12.06 -11.86
C ASP A 45 1.05 12.18 -10.38
N ILE A 46 0.64 13.39 -10.00
CA ILE A 46 0.21 13.69 -8.63
C ILE A 46 -1.30 13.47 -8.54
N ILE A 47 -1.70 12.64 -7.59
CA ILE A 47 -3.10 12.30 -7.33
C ILE A 47 -3.73 13.30 -6.37
N PHE A 48 -3.00 13.70 -5.32
CA PHE A 48 -3.30 14.83 -4.45
C PHE A 48 -2.00 15.37 -3.81
N ARG A 49 -2.03 16.60 -3.34
CA ARG A 49 -0.87 17.26 -2.72
C ARG A 49 -1.05 17.43 -1.21
N GLN A 50 0.05 17.38 -0.50
CA GLN A 50 0.11 17.84 0.90
C GLN A 50 -0.38 19.29 0.99
N GLY A 51 -1.26 19.55 1.96
CA GLY A 51 -1.84 20.86 2.17
C GLY A 51 -3.13 21.15 1.40
N ASP A 52 -3.47 20.36 0.36
CA ASP A 52 -4.76 20.48 -0.31
C ASP A 52 -5.90 20.03 0.62
N THR A 53 -7.07 20.66 0.49
CA THR A 53 -8.28 20.20 1.20
C THR A 53 -8.62 18.77 0.77
N ALA A 54 -8.85 17.88 1.73
CA ALA A 54 -9.15 16.47 1.46
C ALA A 54 -10.58 16.31 0.93
N GLN A 55 -10.71 16.31 -0.39
CA GLN A 55 -12.01 16.19 -1.07
C GLN A 55 -12.39 14.78 -1.44
N SER A 56 -11.49 13.80 -1.35
CA SER A 56 -11.75 12.43 -1.81
C SER A 56 -10.89 11.41 -1.10
N ALA A 57 -11.47 10.23 -0.84
CA ALA A 57 -10.71 9.02 -0.56
C ALA A 57 -10.30 8.36 -1.89
N ILE A 58 -9.11 7.78 -1.92
CA ILE A 58 -8.54 7.14 -3.12
C ILE A 58 -8.34 5.66 -2.83
N VAL A 59 -8.71 4.80 -3.77
CA VAL A 59 -8.43 3.35 -3.75
C VAL A 59 -7.55 3.00 -4.93
N VAL A 60 -6.46 2.30 -4.69
CA VAL A 60 -5.57 1.80 -5.76
C VAL A 60 -6.18 0.53 -6.35
N VAL A 61 -6.45 0.56 -7.64
CA VAL A 61 -7.03 -0.57 -8.39
C VAL A 61 -5.95 -1.36 -9.11
N ASP A 62 -4.96 -0.65 -9.65
CA ASP A 62 -3.81 -1.25 -10.33
C ASP A 62 -2.61 -0.32 -10.22
N GLY A 63 -1.41 -0.90 -10.26
CA GLY A 63 -0.16 -0.17 -10.08
C GLY A 63 0.13 0.20 -8.62
N PHE A 64 0.96 1.23 -8.42
CA PHE A 64 1.43 1.65 -7.09
C PHE A 64 1.39 3.16 -6.94
N VAL A 65 0.97 3.61 -5.77
CA VAL A 65 0.90 5.02 -5.37
C VAL A 65 1.80 5.24 -4.16
N LYS A 66 2.86 6.03 -4.32
CA LYS A 66 3.70 6.42 -3.19
C LYS A 66 3.11 7.64 -2.49
N VAL A 67 3.19 7.64 -1.19
CA VAL A 67 2.81 8.73 -0.31
C VAL A 67 4.04 9.24 0.40
N SER A 68 4.30 10.52 0.25
CA SER A 68 5.45 11.19 0.85
C SER A 68 5.04 12.46 1.59
N ARG A 69 5.84 12.84 2.56
CA ARG A 69 5.71 14.08 3.31
C ARG A 69 6.88 15.00 3.00
N LEU A 70 6.56 16.25 2.67
CA LEU A 70 7.55 17.30 2.53
C LEU A 70 7.76 17.96 3.89
N SER A 71 9.00 18.02 4.36
CA SER A 71 9.37 18.77 5.57
C SER A 71 9.41 20.28 5.29
N ALA A 72 9.48 21.08 6.35
CA ALA A 72 9.64 22.54 6.22
C ALA A 72 10.94 22.92 5.49
N ASN A 73 11.96 22.07 5.53
CA ASN A 73 13.25 22.28 4.87
C ASN A 73 13.26 21.81 3.40
N GLY A 74 12.14 21.27 2.90
CA GLY A 74 12.03 20.79 1.53
C GLY A 74 12.44 19.31 1.33
N ASP A 75 12.82 18.59 2.40
CA ASP A 75 13.17 17.19 2.31
C ASP A 75 11.90 16.32 2.13
N GLU A 76 11.89 15.46 1.12
CA GLU A 76 10.81 14.51 0.87
C GLU A 76 11.09 13.19 1.60
N THR A 77 10.22 12.83 2.55
CA THR A 77 10.26 11.54 3.23
C THR A 77 9.18 10.63 2.70
N LEU A 78 9.54 9.45 2.20
CA LEU A 78 8.59 8.40 1.84
C LEU A 78 7.93 7.89 3.12
N ILE A 79 6.60 7.88 3.15
CA ILE A 79 5.81 7.36 4.26
C ILE A 79 5.37 5.92 3.96
N HIS A 80 4.76 5.70 2.78
CA HIS A 80 4.26 4.38 2.39
C HIS A 80 4.08 4.28 0.87
N ILE A 81 4.05 3.04 0.35
CA ILE A 81 3.69 2.76 -1.04
C ILE A 81 2.47 1.87 -1.04
N PHE A 82 1.35 2.42 -1.49
CA PHE A 82 0.07 1.74 -1.59
C PHE A 82 -0.02 0.95 -2.89
N GLY A 83 -0.44 -0.30 -2.78
CA GLY A 83 -0.69 -1.20 -3.90
C GLY A 83 -2.17 -1.46 -4.13
N ARG A 84 -2.47 -2.41 -5.01
CA ARG A 84 -3.84 -2.82 -5.34
C ARG A 84 -4.63 -3.23 -4.09
N GLY A 85 -5.84 -2.69 -3.96
CA GLY A 85 -6.77 -2.99 -2.86
C GLY A 85 -6.53 -2.18 -1.60
N GLU A 86 -5.62 -1.21 -1.63
CA GLU A 86 -5.37 -0.32 -0.50
C GLU A 86 -5.98 1.05 -0.71
N SER A 87 -6.35 1.72 0.39
CA SER A 87 -6.96 3.06 0.39
C SER A 87 -6.03 4.10 1.01
N VAL A 88 -6.10 5.33 0.49
CA VAL A 88 -5.33 6.48 0.98
C VAL A 88 -6.16 7.76 0.95
N GLY A 89 -5.93 8.63 1.94
CA GLY A 89 -6.58 9.92 2.05
C GLY A 89 -7.92 9.93 2.78
N GLU A 90 -8.50 8.76 3.09
CA GLU A 90 -9.78 8.63 3.80
C GLU A 90 -9.72 9.23 5.22
N SER A 91 -8.60 9.12 5.91
CA SER A 91 -8.42 9.70 7.25
C SER A 91 -8.52 11.22 7.24
N ALA A 92 -7.91 11.88 6.25
CA ALA A 92 -8.02 13.33 6.08
C ALA A 92 -9.45 13.76 5.69
N VAL A 93 -10.14 12.96 4.87
CA VAL A 93 -11.55 13.16 4.52
C VAL A 93 -12.44 13.09 5.77
N VAL A 94 -12.28 12.05 6.60
CA VAL A 94 -13.04 11.85 7.83
C VAL A 94 -12.78 12.97 8.83
N ALA A 95 -11.53 13.40 8.98
CA ALA A 95 -11.14 14.52 9.83
C ALA A 95 -11.60 15.88 9.28
N ARG A 96 -12.04 15.97 8.02
CA ARG A 96 -12.38 17.21 7.31
C ARG A 96 -11.22 18.20 7.29
N ASP A 97 -10.03 17.66 7.10
CA ASP A 97 -8.78 18.41 7.15
C ASP A 97 -8.11 18.44 5.76
N ARG A 98 -6.87 18.83 5.73
CA ARG A 98 -6.00 18.81 4.55
C ARG A 98 -5.25 17.50 4.47
N TYR A 99 -4.87 17.07 3.26
CA TYR A 99 -3.95 15.95 3.12
C TYR A 99 -2.62 16.27 3.81
N SER A 100 -2.19 15.42 4.72
CA SER A 100 -0.91 15.55 5.44
C SER A 100 0.29 15.13 4.61
N THR A 101 0.06 14.58 3.40
CA THR A 101 1.05 13.96 2.52
C THR A 101 0.70 14.24 1.05
N THR A 102 1.67 14.04 0.16
CA THR A 102 1.46 14.03 -1.30
C THR A 102 1.39 12.59 -1.80
N ALA A 103 0.37 12.27 -2.60
CA ALA A 103 0.23 10.98 -3.28
C ALA A 103 0.64 11.10 -4.75
N LYS A 104 1.51 10.20 -5.22
CA LYS A 104 2.10 10.21 -6.57
C LYS A 104 2.17 8.81 -7.16
N ALA A 105 1.82 8.64 -8.43
CA ALA A 105 1.94 7.37 -9.14
C ALA A 105 3.42 6.99 -9.35
N VAL A 106 3.81 5.77 -8.95
CA VAL A 106 5.18 5.25 -9.10
C VAL A 106 5.45 4.76 -10.52
N GLY A 107 4.41 4.27 -11.18
CA GLY A 107 4.34 3.84 -12.56
C GLY A 107 2.97 4.16 -13.12
N PRO A 108 2.55 3.59 -14.27
CA PRO A 108 1.15 3.60 -14.65
C PRO A 108 0.29 3.05 -13.49
N ALA A 109 -0.76 3.78 -13.14
CA ALA A 109 -1.65 3.39 -12.05
C ALA A 109 -3.10 3.70 -12.38
N VAL A 110 -4.01 2.89 -11.87
CA VAL A 110 -5.45 3.10 -11.93
C VAL A 110 -5.97 3.25 -10.51
N VAL A 111 -6.69 4.33 -10.25
CA VAL A 111 -7.29 4.58 -8.93
C VAL A 111 -8.80 4.82 -9.07
N VAL A 112 -9.51 4.54 -8.01
CA VAL A 112 -10.91 4.94 -7.85
C VAL A 112 -10.97 6.07 -6.83
N ARG A 113 -11.53 7.19 -7.24
CA ARG A 113 -11.75 8.37 -6.41
C ARG A 113 -13.17 8.39 -5.88
N VAL A 114 -13.33 8.32 -4.56
CA VAL A 114 -14.61 8.38 -3.86
C VAL A 114 -14.80 9.80 -3.28
N PRO A 115 -15.86 10.54 -3.66
CA PRO A 115 -16.08 11.90 -3.17
C PRO A 115 -16.21 11.96 -1.64
N GLY A 116 -15.41 12.80 -0.99
CA GLY A 116 -15.32 12.88 0.47
C GLY A 116 -16.62 13.35 1.14
N ALA A 117 -17.32 14.29 0.53
CA ALA A 117 -18.61 14.76 1.06
C ALA A 117 -19.64 13.62 1.14
N LEU A 118 -19.74 12.81 0.07
CA LEU A 118 -20.62 11.65 0.04
C LEU A 118 -20.15 10.56 1.01
N PHE A 119 -18.84 10.32 1.08
CA PHE A 119 -18.26 9.35 2.01
C PHE A 119 -18.64 9.66 3.46
N ILE A 120 -18.48 10.92 3.89
CA ILE A 120 -18.87 11.38 5.24
C ILE A 120 -20.40 11.30 5.44
N GLN A 121 -21.17 11.74 4.45
CA GLN A 121 -22.63 11.68 4.54
C GLN A 121 -23.10 10.23 4.68
N THR A 122 -22.57 9.31 3.86
CA THR A 122 -22.91 7.90 3.92
C THR A 122 -22.51 7.27 5.26
N ALA A 123 -21.33 7.63 5.82
CA ALA A 123 -20.92 7.13 7.14
C ALA A 123 -21.83 7.60 8.29
N ARG A 124 -22.54 8.73 8.13
CA ARG A 124 -23.52 9.20 9.13
C ARG A 124 -24.87 8.49 9.02
N GLU A 125 -25.27 8.13 7.81
CA GLU A 125 -26.55 7.51 7.53
C GLU A 125 -26.50 5.98 7.66
N PHE A 126 -25.35 5.38 7.40
CA PHE A 126 -25.14 3.92 7.36
C PHE A 126 -24.03 3.51 8.35
N PRO A 127 -24.41 2.91 9.48
CA PRO A 127 -23.45 2.54 10.53
C PRO A 127 -22.37 1.54 10.08
N ASP A 128 -22.65 0.69 9.11
CA ASP A 128 -21.71 -0.28 8.56
C ASP A 128 -20.45 0.39 8.00
N LEU A 129 -20.59 1.52 7.28
CA LEU A 129 -19.45 2.29 6.81
C LEU A 129 -18.69 2.94 7.97
N ALA A 130 -19.38 3.46 8.99
CA ALA A 130 -18.71 4.03 10.16
C ALA A 130 -17.86 2.98 10.90
N PHE A 131 -18.41 1.77 11.10
CA PHE A 131 -17.65 0.65 11.69
C PHE A 131 -16.50 0.19 10.78
N ALA A 132 -16.69 0.16 9.47
CA ALA A 132 -15.62 -0.18 8.53
C ALA A 132 -14.45 0.81 8.61
N ILE A 133 -14.73 2.12 8.73
CA ILE A 133 -13.71 3.16 8.92
C ILE A 133 -12.94 2.94 10.23
N ILE A 134 -13.63 2.62 11.32
CA ILE A 134 -13.00 2.37 12.63
C ILE A 134 -12.11 1.12 12.55
N ASN A 135 -12.60 0.03 11.98
CA ASN A 135 -11.83 -1.21 11.82
C ASN A 135 -10.60 -1.01 10.94
N GLU A 136 -10.71 -0.28 9.85
CA GLU A 136 -9.58 0.05 8.97
C GLU A 136 -8.53 0.91 9.70
N ALA A 137 -8.97 1.92 10.46
CA ALA A 137 -8.07 2.74 11.28
C ALA A 137 -7.35 1.89 12.34
N GLN A 138 -8.08 0.97 13.00
CA GLN A 138 -7.50 0.07 13.98
C GLN A 138 -6.48 -0.88 13.36
N ALA A 139 -6.78 -1.46 12.20
CA ALA A 139 -5.85 -2.32 11.47
C ALA A 139 -4.57 -1.57 11.08
N LYS A 140 -4.70 -0.31 10.63
CA LYS A 140 -3.53 0.54 10.33
C LYS A 140 -2.70 0.86 11.56
N VAL A 141 -3.31 1.09 12.72
CA VAL A 141 -2.59 1.29 13.98
C VAL A 141 -1.79 0.04 14.35
N ILE A 142 -2.38 -1.14 14.27
CA ILE A 142 -1.70 -2.41 14.55
C ILE A 142 -0.52 -2.59 13.58
N ALA A 143 -0.74 -2.41 12.28
CA ALA A 143 0.33 -2.53 11.28
C ALA A 143 1.50 -1.55 11.53
N LEU A 144 1.20 -0.31 11.97
CA LEU A 144 2.23 0.66 12.36
C LEU A 144 3.00 0.22 13.61
N MET A 145 2.34 -0.41 14.59
CA MET A 145 3.02 -0.97 15.77
C MET A 145 3.97 -2.09 15.38
N ASP A 146 3.54 -2.99 14.49
CA ASP A 146 4.37 -4.07 13.95
C ASP A 146 5.56 -3.50 13.16
N GLU A 147 5.35 -2.46 12.35
CA GLU A 147 6.42 -1.78 11.61
C GLU A 147 7.45 -1.14 12.57
N ILE A 148 7.01 -0.49 13.64
CA ILE A 148 7.89 0.07 14.67
C ILE A 148 8.72 -1.04 15.33
N GLU A 149 8.12 -2.18 15.65
CA GLU A 149 8.83 -3.33 16.20
C GLU A 149 9.88 -3.85 15.21
N ILE A 150 9.49 -4.06 13.95
CA ILE A 150 10.40 -4.47 12.88
C ILE A 150 11.60 -3.51 12.75
N LEU A 151 11.35 -2.21 12.76
CA LEU A 151 12.42 -1.21 12.64
C LEU A 151 13.38 -1.20 13.84
N LYS A 152 12.89 -1.54 15.05
CA LYS A 152 13.69 -1.56 16.27
C LYS A 152 14.47 -2.86 16.47
N VAL A 153 13.90 -3.99 16.06
CA VAL A 153 14.44 -5.33 16.37
C VAL A 153 15.19 -5.93 15.18
N GLN A 154 14.73 -5.68 13.92
CA GLN A 154 15.27 -6.37 12.77
C GLN A 154 16.47 -5.64 12.14
N THR A 155 17.48 -6.43 11.76
CA THR A 155 18.59 -5.96 10.95
C THR A 155 18.17 -5.57 9.53
N ALA A 156 19.01 -4.83 8.81
CA ALA A 156 18.77 -4.47 7.42
C ALA A 156 18.54 -5.70 6.53
N ASP A 157 19.33 -6.76 6.73
CA ASP A 157 19.22 -7.99 5.93
C ASP A 157 17.90 -8.72 6.19
N GLN A 158 17.45 -8.81 7.44
CA GLN A 158 16.15 -9.40 7.78
C GLN A 158 14.98 -8.66 7.12
N ARG A 159 14.99 -7.32 7.16
CA ARG A 159 13.96 -6.50 6.49
C ARG A 159 13.94 -6.71 4.98
N VAL A 160 15.11 -6.78 4.36
CA VAL A 160 15.23 -7.04 2.92
C VAL A 160 14.74 -8.45 2.57
N LEU A 161 15.12 -9.47 3.35
CA LEU A 161 14.67 -10.84 3.13
C LEU A 161 13.14 -10.97 3.23
N ARG A 162 12.52 -10.40 4.26
CA ARG A 162 11.06 -10.39 4.42
C ARG A 162 10.36 -9.70 3.27
N PHE A 163 10.88 -8.54 2.83
CA PHE A 163 10.35 -7.84 1.66
C PHE A 163 10.41 -8.70 0.40
N LEU A 164 11.53 -9.37 0.14
CA LEU A 164 11.64 -10.23 -1.03
C LEU A 164 10.68 -11.44 -0.94
N LEU A 165 10.52 -12.05 0.24
CA LEU A 165 9.55 -13.12 0.44
C LEU A 165 8.11 -12.66 0.24
N SER A 166 7.75 -11.46 0.67
CA SER A 166 6.39 -10.94 0.47
C SER A 166 5.99 -10.74 -0.99
N LEU A 167 6.98 -10.72 -1.89
CA LEU A 167 6.76 -10.65 -3.34
C LEU A 167 6.64 -12.04 -3.98
N CYS A 168 7.03 -13.11 -3.29
CA CYS A 168 6.90 -14.48 -3.79
C CYS A 168 5.44 -14.95 -3.67
N PRO A 169 4.92 -15.69 -4.68
CA PRO A 169 3.64 -16.36 -4.54
C PRO A 169 3.66 -17.34 -3.35
N PRO A 170 2.52 -17.59 -2.69
CA PRO A 170 2.44 -18.59 -1.65
C PRO A 170 2.72 -20.01 -2.22
N ASP A 171 3.19 -20.91 -1.38
CA ASP A 171 3.36 -22.35 -1.66
C ASP A 171 4.35 -22.68 -2.80
N VAL A 172 5.29 -21.79 -3.10
CA VAL A 172 6.39 -22.06 -4.04
C VAL A 172 7.73 -22.09 -3.33
N ASP A 173 8.63 -23.01 -3.71
CA ASP A 173 10.00 -23.04 -3.17
C ASP A 173 10.99 -22.22 -4.02
N THR A 174 10.70 -22.02 -5.29
CA THR A 174 11.50 -21.16 -6.17
C THR A 174 10.65 -20.09 -6.76
N CYS A 175 11.11 -18.84 -6.78
CA CYS A 175 10.37 -17.79 -7.44
C CYS A 175 11.28 -16.81 -8.20
N THR A 176 10.76 -16.34 -9.33
CA THR A 176 11.37 -15.23 -10.08
C THR A 176 10.35 -14.12 -10.16
N MET A 177 10.73 -12.94 -9.72
CA MET A 177 9.86 -11.79 -9.63
C MET A 177 10.52 -10.53 -10.16
N ARG A 178 9.72 -9.51 -10.44
CA ARG A 178 10.21 -8.19 -10.79
C ARG A 178 9.98 -7.24 -9.61
N LEU A 179 11.02 -6.50 -9.21
CA LEU A 179 10.88 -5.47 -8.19
C LEU A 179 9.81 -4.44 -8.60
N PRO A 180 8.81 -4.19 -7.76
CA PRO A 180 7.64 -3.38 -8.10
C PRO A 180 8.00 -1.90 -8.31
N TYR A 181 9.04 -1.40 -7.61
CA TYR A 181 9.49 -0.01 -7.68
C TYR A 181 11.01 0.09 -7.73
N THR A 182 11.56 1.31 -7.70
CA THR A 182 13.01 1.55 -7.79
C THR A 182 13.73 1.09 -6.52
N LYS A 183 15.04 0.79 -6.63
CA LYS A 183 15.86 0.45 -5.45
C LYS A 183 15.84 1.57 -4.39
N GLY A 184 15.73 2.84 -4.82
CA GLY A 184 15.60 3.96 -3.90
C GLY A 184 14.29 3.93 -3.11
N ASP A 185 13.16 3.69 -3.81
CA ASP A 185 11.85 3.57 -3.14
C ASP A 185 11.79 2.34 -2.22
N ILE A 186 12.41 1.20 -2.62
CA ILE A 186 12.53 0.00 -1.75
C ILE A 186 13.36 0.31 -0.51
N ALA A 187 14.52 0.95 -0.66
CA ALA A 187 15.35 1.32 0.48
C ALA A 187 14.58 2.22 1.45
N ALA A 188 13.90 3.25 0.91
CA ALA A 188 13.10 4.16 1.71
C ALA A 188 11.94 3.46 2.43
N SER A 189 11.22 2.53 1.77
CA SER A 189 10.12 1.77 2.39
C SER A 189 10.60 0.82 3.50
N LEU A 190 11.83 0.37 3.44
CA LEU A 190 12.46 -0.47 4.47
C LEU A 190 13.20 0.34 5.55
N GLY A 191 13.13 1.67 5.52
CA GLY A 191 13.88 2.54 6.44
C GLY A 191 15.40 2.39 6.29
N LEU A 192 15.90 2.19 5.06
CA LEU A 192 17.31 1.99 4.74
C LEU A 192 17.84 3.09 3.82
N LYS A 193 19.16 3.33 3.90
CA LYS A 193 19.87 4.05 2.84
C LYS A 193 20.07 3.14 1.64
N GLN A 194 20.10 3.70 0.42
CA GLN A 194 20.25 2.94 -0.82
C GLN A 194 21.55 2.12 -0.86
N GLU A 195 22.65 2.65 -0.29
CA GLU A 195 23.91 1.92 -0.19
C GLU A 195 23.79 0.70 0.75
N THR A 196 23.02 0.82 1.84
CA THR A 196 22.76 -0.29 2.76
C THR A 196 21.96 -1.38 2.07
N LEU A 197 20.89 -1.02 1.33
CA LEU A 197 20.14 -1.98 0.52
C LEU A 197 21.02 -2.69 -0.49
N SER A 198 21.88 -1.95 -1.20
CA SER A 198 22.80 -2.53 -2.20
C SER A 198 23.80 -3.50 -1.57
N ARG A 199 24.30 -3.20 -0.37
CA ARG A 199 25.18 -4.11 0.39
C ARG A 199 24.43 -5.35 0.86
N SER A 200 23.19 -5.21 1.34
CA SER A 200 22.34 -6.34 1.68
C SER A 200 22.14 -7.25 0.46
N PHE A 201 21.72 -6.69 -0.69
CA PHE A 201 21.56 -7.46 -1.92
C PHE A 201 22.83 -8.25 -2.32
N ALA A 202 24.01 -7.67 -2.15
CA ALA A 202 25.26 -8.37 -2.44
C ALA A 202 25.49 -9.57 -1.50
N ARG A 203 25.15 -9.43 -0.20
CA ARG A 203 25.29 -10.54 0.78
C ARG A 203 24.29 -11.68 0.51
N LEU A 204 23.09 -11.34 0.06
CA LEU A 204 22.02 -12.33 -0.17
C LEU A 204 22.32 -13.31 -1.31
N LYS A 205 23.28 -13.02 -2.19
CA LYS A 205 23.78 -13.97 -3.18
C LYS A 205 24.27 -15.28 -2.56
N ALA A 206 24.88 -15.20 -1.36
CA ALA A 206 25.39 -16.39 -0.66
C ALA A 206 24.29 -17.41 -0.26
N ILE A 207 23.05 -16.96 -0.16
CA ILE A 207 21.89 -17.81 0.19
C ILE A 207 21.00 -18.14 -1.02
N GLY A 208 21.48 -17.85 -2.25
CA GLY A 208 20.77 -18.19 -3.49
C GLY A 208 19.75 -17.17 -3.94
N ILE A 209 19.91 -15.89 -3.56
CA ILE A 209 19.10 -14.79 -4.09
C ILE A 209 19.92 -14.02 -5.12
N GLU A 210 19.50 -14.06 -6.38
CA GLU A 210 20.12 -13.32 -7.47
C GLU A 210 19.28 -12.10 -7.84
N ILE A 211 19.95 -10.96 -8.01
CA ILE A 211 19.29 -9.70 -8.36
C ILE A 211 20.01 -9.10 -9.57
N ASP A 212 19.31 -9.11 -10.71
CA ASP A 212 19.76 -8.48 -11.94
C ASP A 212 18.81 -7.34 -12.33
N ALA A 213 19.34 -6.13 -12.32
CA ALA A 213 18.58 -4.91 -12.55
C ALA A 213 17.33 -4.84 -11.66
N ARG A 214 16.18 -5.25 -12.17
CA ARG A 214 14.89 -5.30 -11.45
C ARG A 214 14.33 -6.72 -11.31
N GLN A 215 14.99 -7.71 -11.86
CA GLN A 215 14.59 -9.10 -11.72
C GLN A 215 15.27 -9.69 -10.50
N VAL A 216 14.52 -10.41 -9.70
CA VAL A 216 14.98 -11.14 -8.51
C VAL A 216 14.62 -12.60 -8.69
N THR A 217 15.61 -13.47 -8.49
CA THR A 217 15.40 -14.91 -8.47
C THR A 217 15.74 -15.43 -7.08
N VAL A 218 14.81 -16.15 -6.47
CA VAL A 218 14.99 -16.85 -5.18
C VAL A 218 15.07 -18.34 -5.48
N ALA A 219 16.24 -18.94 -5.27
CA ALA A 219 16.51 -20.34 -5.57
C ALA A 219 15.79 -21.31 -4.61
N SER A 220 15.55 -20.91 -3.35
CA SER A 220 14.75 -21.65 -2.38
C SER A 220 14.16 -20.70 -1.34
N VAL A 221 12.84 -20.63 -1.30
CA VAL A 221 12.08 -19.84 -0.30
C VAL A 221 12.34 -20.42 1.10
N ARG A 222 12.31 -21.73 1.25
CA ARG A 222 12.59 -22.41 2.52
C ARG A 222 13.96 -22.02 3.08
N ARG A 223 15.01 -21.98 2.26
CA ARG A 223 16.36 -21.56 2.70
C ARG A 223 16.40 -20.12 3.17
N VAL A 224 15.61 -19.25 2.56
CA VAL A 224 15.48 -17.84 2.98
C VAL A 224 14.77 -17.74 4.33
N GLU A 225 13.70 -18.53 4.54
CA GLU A 225 12.99 -18.61 5.83
C GLU A 225 13.88 -19.13 6.95
N GLU A 226 14.67 -20.18 6.68
CA GLU A 226 15.67 -20.71 7.62
C GLU A 226 16.71 -19.66 7.99
N GLU A 227 17.19 -18.86 7.05
CA GLU A 227 18.13 -17.77 7.31
C GLU A 227 17.51 -16.66 8.15
N ILE A 228 16.25 -16.27 7.90
CA ILE A 228 15.52 -15.33 8.75
C ILE A 228 15.40 -15.86 10.17
N ALA A 229 15.04 -17.15 10.34
CA ALA A 229 14.94 -17.78 11.64
C ALA A 229 16.28 -17.79 12.39
N ARG A 230 17.38 -18.08 11.68
CA ARG A 230 18.73 -18.02 12.21
C ARG A 230 19.10 -16.62 12.69
N LEU A 231 18.81 -15.60 11.88
CA LEU A 231 19.09 -14.21 12.22
C LEU A 231 18.25 -13.71 13.41
N ASN A 232 17.03 -14.23 13.60
CA ASN A 232 16.20 -13.90 14.76
C ASN A 232 16.74 -14.46 16.10
N GLN A 233 17.57 -15.51 16.06
CA GLN A 233 18.19 -16.10 17.26
C GLN A 233 19.47 -15.36 17.69
N LEU A 234 19.96 -14.44 16.88
CA LEU A 234 21.21 -13.68 17.13
C LEU A 234 20.95 -12.29 17.75
N VAL A 235 19.68 -11.92 17.93
CA VAL A 235 19.19 -10.68 18.54
C VAL A 235 18.57 -10.99 19.90
#